data_7dae5cba0736142551802a89b1320b4d
#
_entry.id   7dae5cba0736142551802a89b1320b4d
#
_cell.length_a   1.000
_cell.length_b   1.000
_cell.length_c   1.000
_cell.angle_alpha   90.00
_cell.angle_beta   90.00
_cell.angle_gamma   90.00
#
_symmetry.space_group_name_H-M   'P 1'
#
loop_
_entity.id
_entity.type
_entity.pdbx_description
1 polymer ?
#
loop_
_entity_poly.entity_id
_entity_poly.type
_entity_poly.pdbx_seq_one_letter_code
_entity_poly.pdbx_strand_id
1 'polypeptide(L)'
;MKVRQAYEGRVIEARSSELKDGGWDCEFSIEEHEVTGVTETVFYAQGIFPTPEAAIEAAVKAGQQKIDSGFEYKSVVQYRQ
;
A
#
# COMPACT_ATOMS: atom_id res chain seq x y z
N MET A 1 6.48 10.72 3.93
CA MET A 1 7.45 9.65 3.69
C MET A 1 6.83 8.62 2.78
N LYS A 2 7.60 8.08 1.87
CA LYS A 2 7.10 7.13 0.90
C LYS A 2 8.16 6.10 0.60
N VAL A 3 7.77 4.82 0.60
CA VAL A 3 8.71 3.72 0.36
C VAL A 3 8.06 2.75 -0.62
N ARG A 4 8.84 2.23 -1.56
CA ARG A 4 8.36 1.23 -2.49
C ARG A 4 9.15 -0.05 -2.25
N GLN A 5 8.45 -1.18 -2.23
CA GLN A 5 9.08 -2.45 -1.93
C GLN A 5 8.45 -3.55 -2.79
N ALA A 6 9.30 -4.32 -3.47
CA ALA A 6 8.83 -5.47 -4.24
C ALA A 6 8.47 -6.59 -3.28
N TYR A 7 7.39 -7.30 -3.60
CA TYR A 7 6.98 -8.43 -2.76
C TYR A 7 6.13 -9.39 -3.61
N GLU A 8 6.58 -10.60 -3.75
CA GLU A 8 5.84 -11.66 -4.46
C GLU A 8 5.39 -11.22 -5.84
N GLY A 9 6.28 -10.60 -6.59
CA GLY A 9 5.97 -10.19 -7.95
C GLY A 9 5.14 -8.92 -8.07
N ARG A 10 4.87 -8.25 -6.97
CA ARG A 10 4.12 -7.00 -6.97
C ARG A 10 4.94 -5.92 -6.31
N VAL A 11 4.45 -4.70 -6.33
CA VAL A 11 5.12 -3.59 -5.67
C VAL A 11 4.17 -2.99 -4.65
N ILE A 12 4.64 -2.86 -3.42
CA ILE A 12 3.89 -2.18 -2.37
C ILE A 12 4.47 -0.79 -2.25
N GLU A 13 3.64 0.23 -2.38
CA GLU A 13 4.07 1.59 -2.13
C GLU A 13 3.38 2.05 -0.84
N ALA A 14 4.19 2.32 0.17
CA ALA A 14 3.69 2.73 1.49
C ALA A 14 3.90 4.22 1.66
N ARG A 15 2.92 4.91 2.18
CA ARG A 15 2.96 6.35 2.37
C ARG A 15 2.47 6.71 3.76
N SER A 16 3.09 7.73 4.36
CA SER A 16 2.63 8.22 5.65
C SER A 16 2.41 9.73 5.55
N SER A 17 1.44 10.23 6.30
CA SER A 17 1.10 11.64 6.33
C SER A 17 0.92 12.08 7.77
N GLU A 18 1.43 13.27 8.09
CA GLU A 18 1.30 13.81 9.43
C GLU A 18 -0.10 14.35 9.65
N LEU A 19 -0.67 14.06 10.81
CA LEU A 19 -2.01 14.49 11.14
C LEU A 19 -1.97 15.81 11.89
N LYS A 20 -3.07 16.60 11.78
CA LYS A 20 -3.11 17.89 12.42
C LYS A 20 -2.92 17.82 13.92
N ASP A 21 -3.49 16.81 14.54
CA ASP A 21 -3.44 16.68 15.99
C ASP A 21 -2.26 15.88 16.46
N GLY A 22 -1.29 15.69 15.59
CA GLY A 22 -0.10 14.88 15.92
C GLY A 22 -0.29 13.46 15.49
N GLY A 23 0.83 12.75 15.37
CA GLY A 23 0.79 11.38 14.90
C GLY A 23 0.81 11.31 13.39
N TRP A 24 0.84 10.10 12.89
CA TRP A 24 0.97 9.83 11.46
C TRP A 24 -0.02 8.74 11.07
N ASP A 25 -0.72 8.94 9.96
CA ASP A 25 -1.52 7.87 9.41
C ASP A 25 -0.72 7.19 8.31
N CYS A 26 -1.28 6.14 7.72
CA CYS A 26 -0.60 5.48 6.63
C CYS A 26 -1.61 4.91 5.64
N GLU A 27 -1.13 4.78 4.42
CA GLU A 27 -1.88 4.08 3.40
C GLU A 27 -0.87 3.34 2.54
N PHE A 28 -1.33 2.40 1.76
CA PHE A 28 -0.45 1.70 0.84
C PHE A 28 -1.22 1.36 -0.42
N SER A 29 -0.49 1.20 -1.50
CA SER A 29 -1.06 0.67 -2.72
C SER A 29 -0.28 -0.55 -3.14
N ILE A 30 -0.94 -1.44 -3.84
CA ILE A 30 -0.33 -2.63 -4.40
C ILE A 30 -0.44 -2.52 -5.90
N GLU A 31 0.71 -2.59 -6.57
CA GLU A 31 0.78 -2.50 -8.02
C GLU A 31 1.14 -3.83 -8.60
N GLU A 32 0.45 -4.21 -9.66
CA GLU A 32 0.79 -5.41 -10.40
C GLU A 32 1.07 -4.98 -11.83
N HIS A 33 2.27 -5.26 -12.30
CA HIS A 33 2.70 -4.85 -13.63
C HIS A 33 2.50 -6.00 -14.60
N GLU A 34 1.74 -5.76 -15.65
CA GLU A 34 1.45 -6.78 -16.63
C GLU A 34 1.76 -6.25 -18.01
N VAL A 35 1.77 -7.15 -18.98
CA VAL A 35 2.05 -6.77 -20.35
C VAL A 35 1.12 -5.67 -20.82
N THR A 36 -0.14 -5.72 -20.41
CA THR A 36 -1.13 -4.77 -20.87
C THR A 36 -1.19 -3.51 -20.05
N GLY A 37 -0.46 -3.42 -18.96
CA GLY A 37 -0.45 -2.20 -18.17
C GLY A 37 -0.21 -2.45 -16.71
N VAL A 38 -0.51 -1.46 -15.89
CA VAL A 38 -0.29 -1.51 -14.46
C VAL A 38 -1.64 -1.39 -13.75
N THR A 39 -1.89 -2.30 -12.83
CA THR A 39 -3.06 -2.22 -11.99
C THR A 39 -2.62 -1.77 -10.61
N GLU A 40 -3.31 -0.78 -10.06
CA GLU A 40 -2.98 -0.26 -8.74
C GLU A 40 -4.22 -0.23 -7.88
N THR A 41 -4.13 -0.75 -6.68
CA THR A 41 -5.23 -0.69 -5.72
C THR A 41 -4.74 -0.03 -4.45
N VAL A 42 -5.48 0.95 -3.96
CA VAL A 42 -5.09 1.72 -2.78
C VAL A 42 -5.87 1.24 -1.58
N PHE A 43 -5.16 1.09 -0.47
CA PHE A 43 -5.75 0.68 0.79
C PHE A 43 -5.35 1.65 1.88
N TYR A 44 -6.19 1.78 2.89
CA TYR A 44 -5.89 2.61 4.04
C TYR A 44 -5.71 1.70 5.23
N ALA A 45 -4.54 1.77 5.86
CA ALA A 45 -4.30 0.99 7.07
C ALA A 45 -4.81 1.79 8.25
N GLN A 46 -5.36 1.08 9.22
CA GLN A 46 -5.93 1.74 10.39
C GLN A 46 -4.88 2.01 11.43
N GLY A 47 -5.08 3.07 12.18
CA GLY A 47 -4.21 3.37 13.30
C GLY A 47 -3.54 4.72 13.14
N ILE A 48 -3.02 5.21 14.26
CA ILE A 48 -2.24 6.43 14.30
C ILE A 48 -0.92 6.06 14.93
N PHE A 49 0.15 6.48 14.29
CA PHE A 49 1.50 6.03 14.67
C PHE A 49 2.31 7.23 15.17
N PRO A 50 3.25 7.00 16.06
CA PRO A 50 4.03 8.12 16.63
C PRO A 50 5.08 8.69 15.70
N THR A 51 5.49 7.95 14.69
CA THR A 51 6.51 8.41 13.76
C THR A 51 6.15 8.00 12.34
N PRO A 52 6.69 8.69 11.33
CA PRO A 52 6.44 8.27 9.96
C PRO A 52 7.04 6.89 9.66
N GLU A 53 8.16 6.56 10.30
CA GLU A 53 8.76 5.24 10.09
C GLU A 53 7.86 4.13 10.60
N ALA A 54 7.24 4.32 11.76
CA ALA A 54 6.33 3.32 12.29
C ALA A 54 5.11 3.17 11.38
N ALA A 55 4.62 4.28 10.83
CA ALA A 55 3.49 4.25 9.91
C ALA A 55 3.84 3.50 8.63
N ILE A 56 5.04 3.76 8.10
CA ILE A 56 5.49 3.08 6.89
C ILE A 56 5.65 1.58 7.14
N GLU A 57 6.22 1.21 8.27
CA GLU A 57 6.41 -0.20 8.60
C GLU A 57 5.06 -0.91 8.68
N ALA A 58 4.09 -0.26 9.30
CA ALA A 58 2.75 -0.84 9.39
C ALA A 58 2.11 -0.99 8.01
N ALA A 59 2.31 0.01 7.14
CA ALA A 59 1.74 -0.04 5.80
C ALA A 59 2.37 -1.16 4.96
N VAL A 60 3.68 -1.33 5.05
CA VAL A 60 4.36 -2.39 4.31
C VAL A 60 3.87 -3.76 4.80
N LYS A 61 3.78 -3.92 6.12
CA LYS A 61 3.33 -5.18 6.68
C LYS A 61 1.89 -5.48 6.25
N ALA A 62 1.03 -4.47 6.27
CA ALA A 62 -0.35 -4.65 5.86
C ALA A 62 -0.42 -5.03 4.38
N GLY A 63 0.43 -4.43 3.56
CA GLY A 63 0.49 -4.77 2.13
C GLY A 63 0.92 -6.21 1.91
N GLN A 64 1.93 -6.66 2.65
CA GLN A 64 2.39 -8.04 2.54
C GLN A 64 1.29 -9.00 2.98
N GLN A 65 0.59 -8.69 4.05
CA GLN A 65 -0.50 -9.54 4.53
C GLN A 65 -1.63 -9.60 3.51
N LYS A 66 -1.91 -8.48 2.86
CA LYS A 66 -2.97 -8.44 1.86
C LYS A 66 -2.61 -9.35 0.67
N ILE A 67 -1.36 -9.30 0.22
CA ILE A 67 -0.90 -10.14 -0.87
C ILE A 67 -0.92 -11.60 -0.45
N ASP A 68 -0.44 -11.89 0.77
CA ASP A 68 -0.39 -13.26 1.25
C ASP A 68 -1.78 -13.89 1.40
N SER A 69 -2.80 -13.06 1.61
CA SER A 69 -4.15 -13.57 1.78
C SER A 69 -4.85 -13.91 0.45
N GLY A 70 -4.14 -13.73 -0.66
CA GLY A 70 -4.73 -14.06 -1.95
C GLY A 70 -5.52 -12.91 -2.55
N PHE A 71 -5.14 -11.68 -2.22
CA PHE A 71 -5.81 -10.52 -2.77
C PHE A 71 -5.78 -10.55 -4.29
N GLU A 72 -6.87 -10.18 -4.92
CA GLU A 72 -6.97 -10.14 -6.37
C GLU A 72 -7.24 -8.74 -6.85
N TYR A 73 -6.80 -8.46 -8.07
CA TYR A 73 -6.96 -7.16 -8.65
C TYR A 73 -8.17 -7.04 -9.55
N LYS A 74 -8.91 -8.09 -9.74
CA LYS A 74 -9.96 -8.06 -10.73
C LYS A 74 -10.97 -6.95 -10.51
N SER A 75 -11.12 -6.54 -9.30
CA SER A 75 -12.06 -5.49 -9.02
C SER A 75 -11.57 -4.15 -9.50
N VAL A 76 -10.32 -4.05 -9.85
CA VAL A 76 -9.74 -2.81 -10.22
C VAL A 76 -9.57 -2.68 -11.66
N VAL A 77 -9.50 -3.76 -12.20
CA VAL A 77 -9.25 -3.78 -13.49
C VAL A 77 -9.88 -2.90 -14.33
N GLN A 78 -10.34 -2.69 -14.13
CA GLN A 78 -10.66 -1.94 -14.82
C GLN A 78 -10.03 -1.10 -15.27
N TYR A 79 -9.81 -1.00 -15.52
CA TYR A 79 -9.30 -0.29 -15.72
C TYR A 79 -8.84 0.29 -16.48
N ARG A 80 -8.72 0.45 -16.69
CA ARG A 80 -8.21 1.12 -17.23
C ARG A 80 -7.56 0.98 -18.09
N GLN A 81 -7.54 0.80 -18.65
CA GLN A 81 -6.75 0.45 -19.43
C GLN A 81 -6.68 1.15 -20.27
#